data_a82f4de66fd2d54a58960d37583bc276
#
_entry.id   a82f4de66fd2d54a58960d37583bc276
#
_cell.length_a   1.000
_cell.length_b   1.000
_cell.length_c   1.000
_cell.angle_alpha   90.00
_cell.angle_beta   90.00
_cell.angle_gamma   90.00
#
_symmetry.space_group_name_H-M   'P 1'
#
loop_
_entity.id
_entity.type
_entity.pdbx_description
1 polymer ?
#
loop_
_entity_poly.entity_id
_entity_poly.type
_entity_poly.pdbx_seq_one_letter_code
_entity_poly.pdbx_strand_id
1 'polypeptide(L)'
;MAGNSWKSINWKDPFLLEQQLTDDQRLVRDTAHQFGQEKLLPGVREAFRKEETDLNIFKEMGSLGLLGSTIHGYDCPGVDYMSYGLIAREIERVDSGYRSMMSVQSSLVMYPIYAFGSEQQKERYLPALSTGELIGCFGLTEPDYGSDAGGLITRAKSVKGGYSISGAKMWISNSPIADVFIVWAKNDEGKIKGFILEKGMEGLSAPKIEGKLALRAS
;
A
#
# COMPACT_ATOMS: atom_id res chain seq x y z
N MET A 1 2.02 6.17 -53.53
CA MET A 1 3.01 6.86 -52.67
C MET A 1 2.51 6.72 -51.25
N ALA A 2 3.12 5.86 -50.48
CA ALA A 2 2.76 5.70 -49.05
C ALA A 2 3.28 6.95 -48.32
N GLY A 3 2.38 7.85 -47.96
CA GLY A 3 2.69 9.04 -47.19
C GLY A 3 3.33 8.63 -45.86
N ASN A 4 4.35 9.34 -45.47
CA ASN A 4 5.17 9.18 -44.27
C ASN A 4 4.27 9.15 -42.99
N SER A 5 3.70 7.99 -42.66
CA SER A 5 2.81 7.79 -41.50
C SER A 5 3.53 8.07 -40.16
N TRP A 6 4.85 8.06 -40.15
CA TRP A 6 5.70 8.36 -38.98
C TRP A 6 5.55 9.78 -38.44
N LYS A 7 5.12 10.75 -39.26
CA LYS A 7 4.94 12.16 -38.83
C LYS A 7 3.70 12.37 -37.98
N SER A 8 2.81 11.40 -37.90
CA SER A 8 1.55 11.46 -37.12
C SER A 8 1.60 10.73 -35.79
N ILE A 9 2.71 10.07 -35.45
CA ILE A 9 2.84 9.36 -34.18
C ILE A 9 3.06 10.36 -33.06
N ASN A 10 2.15 10.31 -32.07
CA ASN A 10 2.34 11.03 -30.81
C ASN A 10 3.31 10.24 -29.90
N TRP A 11 4.58 10.62 -29.93
CA TRP A 11 5.62 9.95 -29.13
C TRP A 11 5.43 10.08 -27.62
N LYS A 12 4.61 11.03 -27.14
CA LYS A 12 4.27 11.18 -25.72
C LYS A 12 3.17 10.21 -25.30
N ASP A 13 2.34 9.81 -26.25
CA ASP A 13 1.25 8.85 -26.06
C ASP A 13 1.10 7.97 -27.33
N PRO A 14 2.07 7.06 -27.60
CA PRO A 14 2.11 6.27 -28.84
C PRO A 14 0.96 5.28 -28.96
N PHE A 15 0.33 4.91 -27.84
CA PHE A 15 -0.82 4.00 -27.79
C PHE A 15 -2.15 4.72 -27.66
N LEU A 16 -2.16 6.05 -27.69
CA LEU A 16 -3.35 6.91 -27.56
C LEU A 16 -4.18 6.57 -26.30
N LEU A 17 -3.49 6.32 -25.19
CA LEU A 17 -4.13 5.96 -23.91
C LEU A 17 -4.97 7.12 -23.37
N GLU A 18 -4.53 8.36 -23.57
CA GLU A 18 -5.27 9.56 -23.16
C GLU A 18 -6.68 9.64 -23.77
N GLN A 19 -6.86 9.13 -24.97
CA GLN A 19 -8.15 9.15 -25.67
C GLN A 19 -9.11 8.08 -25.11
N GLN A 20 -8.60 7.10 -24.37
CA GLN A 20 -9.38 5.99 -23.80
C GLN A 20 -9.85 6.30 -22.37
N LEU A 21 -9.32 7.32 -21.73
CA LEU A 21 -9.67 7.71 -20.37
C LEU A 21 -10.97 8.52 -20.36
N THR A 22 -11.80 8.28 -19.32
CA THR A 22 -12.95 9.14 -19.02
C THR A 22 -12.48 10.45 -18.39
N ASP A 23 -13.37 11.44 -18.29
CA ASP A 23 -13.04 12.72 -17.65
C ASP A 23 -12.74 12.54 -16.15
N ASP A 24 -13.48 11.65 -15.47
CA ASP A 24 -13.22 11.32 -14.06
C ASP A 24 -11.84 10.68 -13.88
N GLN A 25 -11.45 9.75 -14.75
CA GLN A 25 -10.14 9.11 -14.72
C GLN A 25 -9.00 10.12 -14.98
N ARG A 26 -9.21 11.08 -15.87
CA ARG A 26 -8.27 12.19 -16.08
C ARG A 26 -8.15 13.08 -14.85
N LEU A 27 -9.27 13.43 -14.24
CA LEU A 27 -9.29 14.23 -13.00
C LEU A 27 -8.51 13.54 -11.88
N VAL A 28 -8.76 12.25 -11.65
CA VAL A 28 -8.05 11.45 -10.64
C VAL A 28 -6.55 11.42 -10.92
N ARG A 29 -6.15 11.17 -12.17
CA ARG A 29 -4.74 11.21 -12.59
C ARG A 29 -4.10 12.57 -12.33
N ASP A 30 -4.76 13.64 -12.74
CA ASP A 30 -4.22 14.99 -12.65
C ASP A 30 -4.07 15.42 -11.18
N THR A 31 -5.01 15.03 -10.32
CA THR A 31 -4.92 15.23 -8.86
C THR A 31 -3.72 14.50 -8.28
N ALA A 32 -3.52 13.22 -8.62
CA ALA A 32 -2.38 12.44 -8.16
C ALA A 32 -1.05 12.99 -8.71
N HIS A 33 -1.04 13.45 -9.98
CA HIS A 33 0.12 14.09 -10.58
C HIS A 33 0.51 15.37 -9.84
N GLN A 34 -0.45 16.26 -9.63
CA GLN A 34 -0.22 17.53 -8.92
C GLN A 34 0.32 17.27 -7.51
N PHE A 35 -0.31 16.38 -6.75
CA PHE A 35 0.17 15.99 -5.43
C PHE A 35 1.61 15.46 -5.48
N GLY A 36 1.89 14.55 -6.41
CA GLY A 36 3.23 14.00 -6.61
C GLY A 36 4.29 15.07 -6.85
N GLN A 37 4.01 16.02 -7.75
CA GLN A 37 4.96 17.06 -8.14
C GLN A 37 5.13 18.16 -7.08
N GLU A 38 4.04 18.56 -6.43
CA GLU A 38 4.06 19.69 -5.50
C GLU A 38 4.44 19.29 -4.06
N LYS A 39 4.06 18.07 -3.65
CA LYS A 39 4.22 17.61 -2.26
C LYS A 39 5.31 16.57 -2.08
N LEU A 40 5.43 15.60 -2.97
CA LEU A 40 6.37 14.50 -2.81
C LEU A 40 7.74 14.80 -3.40
N LEU A 41 7.78 15.31 -4.64
CA LEU A 41 9.03 15.53 -5.37
C LEU A 41 10.02 16.47 -4.67
N PRO A 42 9.62 17.57 -4.03
CA PRO A 42 10.57 18.46 -3.37
C PRO A 42 11.36 17.79 -2.24
N GLY A 43 10.72 16.88 -1.48
CA GLY A 43 11.32 16.22 -0.32
C GLY A 43 12.02 14.90 -0.60
N VAL A 44 11.81 14.30 -1.78
CA VAL A 44 12.19 12.90 -2.05
C VAL A 44 13.68 12.61 -1.88
N ARG A 45 14.56 13.53 -2.26
CA ARG A 45 16.02 13.34 -2.14
C ARG A 45 16.48 13.22 -0.69
N GLU A 46 15.91 14.04 0.19
CA GLU A 46 16.23 14.00 1.62
C GLU A 46 15.61 12.76 2.28
N ALA A 47 14.35 12.44 1.97
CA ALA A 47 13.70 11.22 2.42
C ALA A 47 14.52 9.98 2.05
N PHE A 48 14.99 9.91 0.80
CA PHE A 48 15.83 8.81 0.31
C PHE A 48 17.18 8.75 1.06
N ARG A 49 17.86 9.88 1.26
CA ARG A 49 19.16 9.92 1.95
C ARG A 49 19.07 9.52 3.41
N LYS A 50 18.04 10.02 4.11
CA LYS A 50 17.84 9.78 5.55
C LYS A 50 17.15 8.46 5.83
N GLU A 51 16.58 7.82 4.80
CA GLU A 51 15.70 6.65 4.95
C GLU A 51 14.52 6.95 5.90
N GLU A 52 13.95 8.13 5.78
CA GLU A 52 12.87 8.62 6.62
C GLU A 52 11.73 9.14 5.76
N THR A 53 10.52 8.99 6.25
CA THR A 53 9.30 9.47 5.59
C THR A 53 8.56 10.42 6.51
N ASP A 54 8.10 11.54 5.96
CA ASP A 54 7.14 12.41 6.64
C ASP A 54 5.78 11.70 6.71
N LEU A 55 5.35 11.36 7.92
CA LEU A 55 4.08 10.65 8.16
C LEU A 55 2.85 11.48 7.75
N ASN A 56 2.97 12.80 7.62
CA ASN A 56 1.89 13.65 7.13
C ASN A 56 1.49 13.31 5.69
N ILE A 57 2.39 12.71 4.92
CA ILE A 57 2.12 12.25 3.56
C ILE A 57 0.91 11.29 3.52
N PHE A 58 0.76 10.40 4.52
CA PHE A 58 -0.40 9.51 4.60
C PHE A 58 -1.71 10.29 4.75
N LYS A 59 -1.74 11.32 5.62
CA LYS A 59 -2.91 12.16 5.81
C LYS A 59 -3.24 13.00 4.57
N GLU A 60 -2.21 13.54 3.91
CA GLU A 60 -2.40 14.26 2.65
C GLU A 60 -2.93 13.34 1.55
N MET A 61 -2.39 12.12 1.41
CA MET A 61 -2.93 11.10 0.50
C MET A 61 -4.38 10.73 0.84
N GLY A 62 -4.69 10.56 2.12
CA GLY A 62 -6.06 10.26 2.59
C GLY A 62 -7.03 11.38 2.23
N SER A 63 -6.66 12.64 2.47
CA SER A 63 -7.52 13.80 2.16
C SER A 63 -7.85 13.95 0.67
N LEU A 64 -7.00 13.40 -0.20
CA LEU A 64 -7.19 13.38 -1.65
C LEU A 64 -7.85 12.08 -2.16
N GLY A 65 -8.22 11.16 -1.26
CA GLY A 65 -8.81 9.88 -1.63
C GLY A 65 -7.85 8.92 -2.33
N LEU A 66 -6.54 9.06 -2.14
CA LEU A 66 -5.55 8.19 -2.75
C LEU A 66 -5.34 6.88 -1.97
N LEU A 67 -5.83 6.80 -0.71
CA LEU A 67 -5.76 5.61 0.12
C LEU A 67 -7.09 4.84 0.06
N GLY A 68 -7.01 3.52 -0.12
CA GLY A 68 -8.20 2.66 -0.23
C GLY A 68 -9.10 3.01 -1.41
N SER A 69 -8.58 3.65 -2.44
CA SER A 69 -9.32 4.31 -3.51
C SER A 69 -10.34 3.41 -4.24
N THR A 70 -10.12 2.09 -4.31
CA THR A 70 -11.04 1.13 -4.95
C THR A 70 -12.09 0.52 -4.02
N ILE A 71 -12.09 0.89 -2.74
CA ILE A 71 -13.02 0.35 -1.74
C ILE A 71 -14.29 1.20 -1.74
N HIS A 72 -15.44 0.54 -1.74
CA HIS A 72 -16.76 1.19 -1.65
C HIS A 72 -17.24 1.25 -0.20
N GLY A 73 -17.69 2.40 0.25
CA GLY A 73 -18.09 2.65 1.64
C GLY A 73 -16.90 2.92 2.57
N TYR A 74 -17.15 3.00 3.86
CA TYR A 74 -16.15 3.22 4.92
C TYR A 74 -15.26 4.45 4.69
N ASP A 75 -15.86 5.54 4.20
CA ASP A 75 -15.20 6.80 3.84
C ASP A 75 -14.13 6.67 2.73
N CYS A 76 -14.17 5.58 1.96
CA CYS A 76 -13.29 5.36 0.81
C CYS A 76 -13.94 5.83 -0.49
N PRO A 77 -13.15 6.29 -1.50
CA PRO A 77 -13.67 6.91 -2.71
C PRO A 77 -14.46 5.99 -3.66
N GLY A 78 -14.14 4.71 -3.72
CA GLY A 78 -14.83 3.75 -4.60
C GLY A 78 -14.57 3.96 -6.09
N VAL A 79 -13.39 4.44 -6.47
CA VAL A 79 -13.01 4.61 -7.89
C VAL A 79 -12.68 3.28 -8.57
N ASP A 80 -12.68 3.25 -9.89
CA ASP A 80 -12.34 2.07 -10.66
C ASP A 80 -10.84 1.71 -10.63
N TYR A 81 -10.49 0.50 -11.07
CA TYR A 81 -9.11 0.02 -11.09
C TYR A 81 -8.22 0.77 -12.09
N MET A 82 -8.78 1.37 -13.16
CA MET A 82 -8.02 2.22 -14.07
C MET A 82 -7.56 3.48 -13.34
N SER A 83 -8.46 4.13 -12.61
CA SER A 83 -8.15 5.28 -11.75
C SER A 83 -7.07 4.94 -10.73
N TYR A 84 -7.15 3.79 -10.06
CA TYR A 84 -6.11 3.34 -9.14
C TYR A 84 -4.76 3.14 -9.84
N GLY A 85 -4.75 2.54 -11.03
CA GLY A 85 -3.55 2.38 -11.82
C GLY A 85 -2.90 3.73 -12.22
N LEU A 86 -3.73 4.72 -12.54
CA LEU A 86 -3.27 6.08 -12.84
C LEU A 86 -2.69 6.77 -11.61
N ILE A 87 -3.33 6.65 -10.45
CA ILE A 87 -2.79 7.13 -9.17
C ILE A 87 -1.42 6.50 -8.91
N ALA A 88 -1.33 5.17 -8.97
CA ALA A 88 -0.10 4.45 -8.74
C ALA A 88 1.03 4.89 -9.68
N ARG A 89 0.73 5.10 -10.97
CA ARG A 89 1.68 5.59 -11.98
C ARG A 89 2.23 6.97 -11.63
N GLU A 90 1.37 7.90 -11.22
CA GLU A 90 1.80 9.27 -10.93
C GLU A 90 2.62 9.37 -9.65
N ILE A 91 2.30 8.57 -8.62
CA ILE A 91 3.11 8.50 -7.40
C ILE A 91 4.45 7.78 -7.66
N GLU A 92 4.44 6.66 -8.42
CA GLU A 92 5.66 5.95 -8.85
C GLU A 92 6.61 6.85 -9.64
N ARG A 93 6.08 7.79 -10.42
CA ARG A 93 6.87 8.78 -11.18
C ARG A 93 7.78 9.63 -10.30
N VAL A 94 7.42 9.80 -9.02
CA VAL A 94 8.23 10.51 -8.05
C VAL A 94 9.24 9.57 -7.41
N ASP A 95 8.76 8.50 -6.74
CA ASP A 95 9.61 7.50 -6.09
C ASP A 95 8.81 6.23 -5.78
N SER A 96 9.44 5.08 -6.04
CA SER A 96 8.85 3.76 -5.76
C SER A 96 8.54 3.52 -4.28
N GLY A 97 9.25 4.17 -3.36
CA GLY A 97 8.99 4.09 -1.92
C GLY A 97 7.61 4.67 -1.60
N TYR A 98 7.31 5.87 -2.08
CA TYR A 98 6.00 6.50 -1.87
C TYR A 98 4.87 5.69 -2.50
N ARG A 99 5.07 5.17 -3.72
CA ARG A 99 4.05 4.31 -4.32
C ARG A 99 3.89 3.01 -3.51
N SER A 100 4.96 2.42 -3.02
CA SER A 100 4.90 1.22 -2.17
C SER A 100 4.13 1.50 -0.88
N MET A 101 4.39 2.62 -0.19
CA MET A 101 3.65 3.04 1.00
C MET A 101 2.14 3.08 0.74
N MET A 102 1.73 3.79 -0.31
CA MET A 102 0.33 3.94 -0.71
C MET A 102 -0.30 2.59 -1.07
N SER A 103 0.40 1.76 -1.86
CA SER A 103 -0.16 0.49 -2.32
C SER A 103 -0.23 -0.56 -1.21
N VAL A 104 0.71 -0.58 -0.28
CA VAL A 104 0.63 -1.43 0.92
C VAL A 104 -0.58 -1.05 1.75
N GLN A 105 -0.76 0.23 2.05
CA GLN A 105 -1.93 0.74 2.77
C GLN A 105 -3.23 0.30 2.09
N SER A 106 -3.39 0.63 0.80
CA SER A 106 -4.65 0.45 0.06
C SER A 106 -4.94 -1.01 -0.27
N SER A 107 -3.98 -1.72 -0.89
CA SER A 107 -4.22 -3.02 -1.51
C SER A 107 -3.91 -4.19 -0.58
N LEU A 108 -2.92 -4.06 0.32
CA LEU A 108 -2.44 -5.16 1.15
C LEU A 108 -2.96 -5.08 2.59
N VAL A 109 -3.38 -3.90 3.07
CA VAL A 109 -3.95 -3.72 4.41
C VAL A 109 -5.47 -3.52 4.31
N MET A 110 -5.91 -2.45 3.66
CA MET A 110 -7.34 -2.11 3.61
C MET A 110 -8.15 -3.13 2.84
N TYR A 111 -7.67 -3.58 1.67
CA TYR A 111 -8.43 -4.52 0.87
C TYR A 111 -8.67 -5.90 1.55
N PRO A 112 -7.70 -6.56 2.20
CA PRO A 112 -7.97 -7.77 2.97
C PRO A 112 -8.97 -7.56 4.12
N ILE A 113 -8.92 -6.43 4.81
CA ILE A 113 -9.92 -6.10 5.84
C ILE A 113 -11.30 -5.96 5.20
N TYR A 114 -11.40 -5.24 4.07
CA TYR A 114 -12.64 -5.07 3.32
C TYR A 114 -13.24 -6.38 2.81
N ALA A 115 -12.39 -7.23 2.21
CA ALA A 115 -12.84 -8.46 1.56
C ALA A 115 -13.15 -9.60 2.55
N PHE A 116 -12.42 -9.69 3.67
CA PHE A 116 -12.42 -10.86 4.55
C PHE A 116 -12.72 -10.53 6.02
N GLY A 117 -12.65 -9.27 6.42
CA GLY A 117 -12.93 -8.83 7.78
C GLY A 117 -14.42 -8.92 8.13
N SER A 118 -14.70 -9.06 9.43
CA SER A 118 -16.06 -8.86 9.95
C SER A 118 -16.49 -7.40 9.78
N GLU A 119 -17.78 -7.13 9.81
CA GLU A 119 -18.31 -5.76 9.70
C GLU A 119 -17.72 -4.86 10.79
N GLN A 120 -17.64 -5.37 12.02
CA GLN A 120 -17.00 -4.66 13.13
C GLN A 120 -15.54 -4.31 12.85
N GLN A 121 -14.77 -5.19 12.20
CA GLN A 121 -13.38 -4.91 11.81
C GLN A 121 -13.32 -3.85 10.71
N LYS A 122 -14.20 -3.92 9.72
CA LYS A 122 -14.26 -2.93 8.63
C LYS A 122 -14.57 -1.54 9.16
N GLU A 123 -15.62 -1.40 9.98
CA GLU A 123 -16.01 -0.14 10.61
C GLU A 123 -14.93 0.43 11.52
N ARG A 124 -14.19 -0.44 12.21
CA ARG A 124 -13.12 -0.02 13.12
C ARG A 124 -11.87 0.51 12.40
N TYR A 125 -11.45 -0.15 11.32
CA TYR A 125 -10.13 0.12 10.73
C TYR A 125 -10.20 0.93 9.43
N LEU A 126 -11.17 0.66 8.54
CA LEU A 126 -11.14 1.23 7.19
C LEU A 126 -11.24 2.76 7.17
N PRO A 127 -12.11 3.43 7.95
CA PRO A 127 -12.18 4.89 7.94
C PRO A 127 -10.87 5.55 8.35
N ALA A 128 -10.25 5.10 9.43
CA ALA A 128 -8.99 5.67 9.92
C ALA A 128 -7.79 5.35 9.02
N LEU A 129 -7.81 4.20 8.33
CA LEU A 129 -6.81 3.85 7.32
C LEU A 129 -7.00 4.68 6.04
N SER A 130 -8.24 4.99 5.64
CA SER A 130 -8.53 5.79 4.45
C SER A 130 -8.10 7.25 4.59
N THR A 131 -8.21 7.79 5.80
CA THR A 131 -7.75 9.16 6.12
C THR A 131 -6.26 9.25 6.39
N GLY A 132 -5.56 8.11 6.53
CA GLY A 132 -4.15 8.07 6.90
C GLY A 132 -3.88 8.41 8.37
N GLU A 133 -4.90 8.37 9.23
CA GLU A 133 -4.74 8.45 10.69
C GLU A 133 -4.10 7.20 11.25
N LEU A 134 -4.44 6.02 10.69
CA LEU A 134 -3.77 4.76 10.95
C LEU A 134 -2.94 4.36 9.75
N ILE A 135 -1.75 3.83 10.01
CA ILE A 135 -0.85 3.29 9.01
C ILE A 135 -0.81 1.77 9.17
N GLY A 136 -0.90 1.07 8.03
CA GLY A 136 -0.87 -0.37 8.03
C GLY A 136 0.35 -0.96 7.33
N CYS A 137 0.66 -2.21 7.68
CA CYS A 137 1.66 -3.03 7.01
C CYS A 137 1.16 -4.46 6.77
N PHE A 138 1.88 -5.18 5.90
CA PHE A 138 1.47 -6.52 5.44
C PHE A 138 2.61 -7.52 5.61
N GLY A 139 2.52 -8.34 6.66
CA GLY A 139 3.51 -9.33 7.05
C GLY A 139 3.23 -10.71 6.44
N LEU A 140 3.65 -10.93 5.20
CA LEU A 140 3.59 -12.23 4.53
C LEU A 140 4.99 -12.86 4.44
N THR A 141 5.93 -12.19 3.78
CA THR A 141 7.28 -12.65 3.50
C THR A 141 8.05 -12.96 4.78
N GLU A 142 8.77 -14.07 4.79
CA GLU A 142 9.67 -14.50 5.86
C GLU A 142 11.12 -14.56 5.36
N PRO A 143 12.14 -14.60 6.24
CA PRO A 143 13.53 -14.65 5.81
C PRO A 143 13.82 -15.73 4.76
N ASP A 144 13.25 -16.93 4.93
CA ASP A 144 13.49 -18.09 4.05
C ASP A 144 12.33 -18.36 3.08
N TYR A 145 11.22 -17.61 3.17
CA TYR A 145 10.01 -17.81 2.38
C TYR A 145 9.54 -16.52 1.72
N GLY A 146 10.17 -16.16 0.61
CA GLY A 146 9.79 -15.05 -0.26
C GLY A 146 8.86 -15.52 -1.37
N SER A 147 9.41 -16.07 -2.45
CA SER A 147 8.63 -16.56 -3.60
C SER A 147 7.74 -17.75 -3.25
N ASP A 148 8.17 -18.62 -2.34
CA ASP A 148 7.35 -19.68 -1.77
C ASP A 148 6.64 -19.20 -0.49
N ALA A 149 5.70 -18.27 -0.63
CA ALA A 149 4.92 -17.76 0.50
C ALA A 149 4.06 -18.85 1.17
N GLY A 150 3.71 -19.91 0.47
CA GLY A 150 2.99 -21.08 1.01
C GLY A 150 3.82 -21.87 2.02
N GLY A 151 5.14 -21.81 1.91
CA GLY A 151 6.09 -22.43 2.84
C GLY A 151 6.20 -21.76 4.20
N LEU A 152 5.65 -20.55 4.40
CA LEU A 152 5.79 -19.77 5.63
C LEU A 152 5.70 -20.64 6.90
N ILE A 153 6.50 -20.29 7.92
CA ILE A 153 6.60 -21.04 9.17
C ILE A 153 6.01 -20.31 10.39
N THR A 154 5.65 -19.02 10.28
CA THR A 154 4.93 -18.30 11.33
C THR A 154 3.67 -19.07 11.74
N ARG A 155 3.47 -19.24 13.05
CA ARG A 155 2.39 -20.03 13.64
C ARG A 155 1.44 -19.15 14.44
N ALA A 156 0.15 -19.46 14.34
CA ALA A 156 -0.91 -18.91 15.17
C ALA A 156 -1.54 -20.07 15.95
N LYS A 157 -1.18 -20.20 17.22
CA LYS A 157 -1.69 -21.23 18.13
C LYS A 157 -2.96 -20.73 18.80
N SER A 158 -4.02 -21.54 18.80
CA SER A 158 -5.24 -21.24 19.52
C SER A 158 -5.00 -21.19 21.03
N VAL A 159 -5.49 -20.14 21.69
CA VAL A 159 -5.45 -19.94 23.12
C VAL A 159 -6.82 -19.48 23.62
N LYS A 160 -7.04 -19.47 24.93
CA LYS A 160 -8.30 -18.95 25.49
C LYS A 160 -8.50 -17.48 25.10
N GLY A 161 -9.52 -17.21 24.32
CA GLY A 161 -9.89 -15.86 23.88
C GLY A 161 -9.23 -15.35 22.61
N GLY A 162 -8.45 -16.19 21.89
CA GLY A 162 -7.83 -15.77 20.62
C GLY A 162 -6.69 -16.67 20.16
N TYR A 163 -5.62 -16.03 19.70
CA TYR A 163 -4.44 -16.72 19.15
C TYR A 163 -3.15 -16.12 19.72
N SER A 164 -2.16 -16.98 19.96
CA SER A 164 -0.78 -16.58 20.18
C SER A 164 0.00 -16.77 18.89
N ILE A 165 0.60 -15.69 18.36
CA ILE A 165 1.33 -15.70 17.08
C ILE A 165 2.83 -15.67 17.38
N SER A 166 3.59 -16.56 16.69
CA SER A 166 5.04 -16.64 16.83
C SER A 166 5.69 -16.86 15.48
N GLY A 167 6.74 -16.10 15.18
CA GLY A 167 7.47 -16.13 13.93
C GLY A 167 8.15 -14.82 13.61
N ALA A 168 8.75 -14.72 12.43
CA ALA A 168 9.39 -13.52 11.96
C ALA A 168 8.99 -13.22 10.51
N LYS A 169 8.86 -11.94 10.18
CA LYS A 169 8.59 -11.44 8.83
C LYS A 169 9.76 -10.59 8.36
N MET A 170 9.95 -10.48 7.04
CA MET A 170 11.08 -9.79 6.43
C MET A 170 10.62 -8.89 5.29
N TRP A 171 11.28 -7.75 5.12
CA TRP A 171 11.00 -6.79 4.04
C TRP A 171 9.59 -6.19 4.08
N ILE A 172 9.10 -5.85 5.26
CA ILE A 172 7.74 -5.38 5.45
C ILE A 172 7.68 -3.86 5.39
N SER A 173 7.25 -3.33 4.26
CA SER A 173 7.04 -1.89 4.07
C SER A 173 6.09 -1.34 5.13
N ASN A 174 6.35 -0.14 5.59
CA ASN A 174 5.61 0.59 6.64
C ASN A 174 5.74 -0.01 8.05
N SER A 175 6.29 -1.21 8.26
CA SER A 175 6.20 -1.89 9.57
C SER A 175 6.78 -1.08 10.74
N PRO A 176 7.88 -0.31 10.62
CA PRO A 176 8.39 0.48 11.75
C PRO A 176 7.46 1.61 12.21
N ILE A 177 6.56 2.05 11.33
CA ILE A 177 5.63 3.17 11.57
C ILE A 177 4.17 2.72 11.65
N ALA A 178 3.90 1.42 11.42
CA ALA A 178 2.54 0.90 11.34
C ALA A 178 1.84 0.86 12.71
N ASP A 179 0.54 1.15 12.68
CA ASP A 179 -0.39 0.99 13.80
C ASP A 179 -1.16 -0.33 13.68
N VAL A 180 -1.38 -0.80 12.44
CA VAL A 180 -2.13 -2.02 12.10
C VAL A 180 -1.25 -2.95 11.25
N PHE A 181 -1.20 -4.22 11.65
CA PHE A 181 -0.36 -5.23 10.99
C PHE A 181 -1.27 -6.36 10.49
N ILE A 182 -1.31 -6.58 9.19
CA ILE A 182 -1.92 -7.78 8.61
C ILE A 182 -0.85 -8.86 8.53
N VAL A 183 -0.95 -9.86 9.40
CA VAL A 183 0.07 -10.93 9.52
C VAL A 183 -0.49 -12.26 9.09
N TRP A 184 0.21 -12.94 8.19
CA TRP A 184 -0.16 -14.26 7.72
C TRP A 184 0.59 -15.33 8.50
N ALA A 185 -0.15 -16.30 9.04
CA ALA A 185 0.38 -17.39 9.86
C ALA A 185 -0.40 -18.68 9.62
N LYS A 186 0.24 -19.82 9.84
CA LYS A 186 -0.44 -21.13 9.85
C LYS A 186 -1.10 -21.38 11.19
N ASN A 187 -2.40 -21.68 11.17
CA ASN A 187 -3.14 -22.10 12.35
C ASN A 187 -2.80 -23.54 12.78
N ASP A 188 -3.45 -24.04 13.85
CA ASP A 188 -3.22 -25.40 14.38
C ASP A 188 -3.49 -26.51 13.34
N GLU A 189 -4.33 -26.24 12.32
CA GLU A 189 -4.60 -27.16 11.21
C GLU A 189 -3.58 -27.04 10.05
N GLY A 190 -2.58 -26.18 10.17
CA GLY A 190 -1.61 -25.90 9.12
C GLY A 190 -2.14 -25.01 7.98
N LYS A 191 -3.34 -24.44 8.12
CA LYS A 191 -3.94 -23.53 7.12
C LYS A 191 -3.46 -22.11 7.33
N ILE A 192 -3.09 -21.43 6.26
CA ILE A 192 -2.71 -20.02 6.27
C ILE A 192 -3.96 -19.16 6.51
N LYS A 193 -3.87 -18.28 7.50
CA LYS A 193 -4.89 -17.30 7.87
C LYS A 193 -4.26 -15.93 8.04
N GLY A 194 -5.06 -14.88 7.80
CA GLY A 194 -4.70 -13.49 8.07
C GLY A 194 -5.15 -13.08 9.47
N PHE A 195 -4.28 -12.38 10.18
CA PHE A 195 -4.53 -11.87 11.53
C PHE A 195 -4.28 -10.37 11.55
N ILE A 196 -5.15 -9.63 12.22
CA ILE A 196 -4.97 -8.21 12.48
C ILE A 196 -4.30 -8.06 13.84
N LEU A 197 -3.10 -7.48 13.86
CA LEU A 197 -2.40 -7.11 15.08
C LEU A 197 -2.33 -5.59 15.17
N GLU A 198 -2.24 -5.08 16.39
CA GLU A 198 -2.13 -3.65 16.65
C GLU A 198 -0.79 -3.32 17.30
N LYS A 199 -0.28 -2.13 17.04
CA LYS A 199 0.90 -1.58 17.68
C LYS A 199 0.77 -1.63 19.20
N GLY A 200 1.83 -2.04 19.86
CA GLY A 200 1.85 -2.18 21.34
C GLY A 200 1.38 -3.52 21.89
N MET A 201 0.93 -4.45 21.04
CA MET A 201 0.69 -5.82 21.48
C MET A 201 1.98 -6.44 22.02
N GLU A 202 1.88 -7.16 23.13
CA GLU A 202 3.04 -7.80 23.77
C GLU A 202 3.76 -8.76 22.82
N GLY A 203 5.08 -8.63 22.73
CA GLY A 203 5.93 -9.45 21.86
C GLY A 203 5.99 -8.99 20.40
N LEU A 204 5.21 -7.99 19.99
CA LEU A 204 5.28 -7.41 18.63
C LEU A 204 6.41 -6.39 18.55
N SER A 205 7.34 -6.60 17.62
CA SER A 205 8.39 -5.63 17.29
C SER A 205 8.57 -5.52 15.78
N ALA A 206 8.89 -4.32 15.32
CA ALA A 206 9.10 -4.03 13.90
C ALA A 206 10.29 -3.06 13.72
N PRO A 207 11.52 -3.54 13.86
CA PRO A 207 12.71 -2.71 13.70
C PRO A 207 12.89 -2.27 12.25
N LYS A 208 13.43 -1.06 12.06
CA LYS A 208 13.78 -0.53 10.75
C LYS A 208 14.93 -1.33 10.14
N ILE A 209 14.85 -1.60 8.84
CA ILE A 209 15.96 -2.14 8.05
C ILE A 209 16.68 -0.96 7.40
N GLU A 210 17.90 -0.70 7.82
CA GLU A 210 18.74 0.39 7.33
C GLU A 210 19.63 -0.05 6.16
N GLY A 211 20.12 0.92 5.37
CA GLY A 211 21.08 0.69 4.30
C GLY A 211 20.50 0.00 3.08
N LYS A 212 19.18 0.02 2.88
CA LYS A 212 18.58 -0.52 1.66
C LYS A 212 19.07 0.22 0.42
N LEU A 213 19.18 -0.50 -0.72
CA LEU A 213 19.56 0.09 -2.00
C LEU A 213 18.42 0.90 -2.63
N ALA A 214 17.18 0.45 -2.47
CA ALA A 214 15.97 1.07 -3.03
C ALA A 214 14.85 1.12 -1.98
N LEU A 215 13.72 1.78 -2.30
CA LEU A 215 12.57 1.96 -1.40
C LEU A 215 12.99 2.58 -0.06
N ARG A 216 13.91 3.55 -0.10
CA ARG A 216 14.50 4.14 1.10
C ARG A 216 13.60 5.21 1.71
N ALA A 217 12.68 5.78 0.92
CA ALA A 217 11.66 6.71 1.37
C ALA A 217 10.42 6.01 1.96
N SER A 218 10.49 4.68 2.23
CA SER A 218 9.37 3.94 2.83
C SER A 218 9.82 3.08 3.99
#